data_24800e97821143fb97f7447e33369ad0
#
_entry.id   24800e97821143fb97f7447e33369ad0
#
_cell.length_a   1.000
_cell.length_b   1.000
_cell.length_c   1.000
_cell.angle_alpha   90.00
_cell.angle_beta   90.00
_cell.angle_gamma   90.00
#
_symmetry.space_group_name_H-M   'P 1'
#
loop_
_entity.id
_entity.type
_entity.pdbx_description
1 polymer ?
#
loop_
_entity_poly.entity_id
_entity_poly.type
_entity_poly.pdbx_seq_one_letter_code
_entity_poly.pdbx_strand_id
1 'polypeptide(L)'
;SGGSGYRRVGDDRTANLKVNNITSRDGKRGTDVDGIVEVNTTAHFIPPSGTTAERGSRGRGVFAGGYSPGASPFAVVNTIDYVTIATLGNASDFGDLTQARNAFAPAASSTRGVFGGGKTAPLAFANLQSTIDYIEIQSTGNAFDFGDLNDTLGRPSATSDSTRVVFAGGYNQQGNPNFFVPAELQYITIASKGNAATFGTQFFGRYSMGAAASPTRAVYFGGGYESSPGTVTNLNIIDYVTIQTLGDAKDFGDLTEQSRMIASCSNSTRGLRAAGLAPTRVNTIDYVTMASTGDAINFGDLSYVNHYPFACSSSTRGLFAGGFTNPASVNTIEYVTIATTANASDFGDLTRQGSHGGATSDSHGGLG
;
A
#
# COMPACT_ATOMS: atom_id res chain seq x y z
N SER A 1 9.51 -28.56 49.72
CA SER A 1 8.79 -29.60 49.03
C SER A 1 7.30 -29.48 49.36
N GLY A 2 6.50 -28.96 48.48
CA GLY A 2 5.05 -28.89 48.61
C GLY A 2 4.48 -28.82 47.20
N GLY A 3 4.31 -29.97 46.57
CA GLY A 3 3.60 -30.10 45.32
C GLY A 3 2.11 -29.95 45.61
N SER A 4 1.46 -28.91 45.09
CA SER A 4 -0.01 -28.85 45.03
C SER A 4 -0.46 -29.61 43.82
N GLY A 5 -0.80 -30.88 44.03
CA GLY A 5 -1.47 -31.69 43.01
C GLY A 5 -2.87 -31.17 42.78
N TYR A 6 -3.20 -30.89 41.56
CA TYR A 6 -4.58 -30.61 41.15
C TYR A 6 -5.35 -31.92 41.20
N ARG A 7 -6.35 -32.01 42.07
CA ARG A 7 -7.28 -33.13 42.16
C ARG A 7 -8.37 -32.92 41.12
N ARG A 8 -8.53 -33.86 40.18
CA ARG A 8 -9.75 -33.94 39.36
C ARG A 8 -10.91 -34.28 40.30
N VAL A 9 -11.88 -33.41 40.35
CA VAL A 9 -13.16 -33.67 41.05
C VAL A 9 -14.25 -33.78 39.97
N GLY A 10 -14.80 -34.97 39.88
CA GLY A 10 -16.08 -35.18 39.23
C GLY A 10 -16.13 -35.18 37.70
N ASP A 11 -17.06 -35.88 37.16
CA ASP A 11 -17.37 -36.13 35.76
C ASP A 11 -18.03 -34.92 35.06
N ASP A 12 -17.80 -33.71 35.59
CA ASP A 12 -18.25 -32.47 34.99
C ASP A 12 -17.11 -31.89 34.14
N ARG A 13 -17.28 -31.91 32.83
CA ARG A 13 -16.26 -31.59 31.83
C ARG A 13 -15.88 -30.10 31.77
N THR A 14 -16.25 -29.30 32.75
CA THR A 14 -15.95 -27.87 32.83
C THR A 14 -15.16 -27.56 34.09
N ALA A 15 -13.85 -27.37 33.95
CA ALA A 15 -13.03 -26.78 35.01
C ALA A 15 -13.00 -25.26 34.85
N ASN A 16 -13.48 -24.54 35.86
CA ASN A 16 -13.40 -23.08 35.89
C ASN A 16 -12.21 -22.63 36.74
N LEU A 17 -11.28 -21.91 36.14
CA LEU A 17 -10.19 -21.24 36.82
C LEU A 17 -10.55 -19.75 36.97
N LYS A 18 -10.73 -19.28 38.21
CA LYS A 18 -10.96 -17.87 38.50
C LYS A 18 -9.69 -17.27 39.07
N VAL A 19 -9.01 -16.42 38.30
CA VAL A 19 -7.78 -15.74 38.70
C VAL A 19 -7.81 -14.30 38.22
N ASN A 20 -7.16 -13.42 38.95
CA ASN A 20 -7.02 -12.02 38.56
C ASN A 20 -5.91 -11.83 37.50
N ASN A 21 -4.87 -12.63 37.58
CA ASN A 21 -3.76 -12.62 36.64
C ASN A 21 -3.19 -14.01 36.45
N ILE A 22 -2.78 -14.32 35.23
CA ILE A 22 -2.04 -15.52 34.88
C ILE A 22 -0.68 -15.07 34.36
N THR A 23 0.39 -15.40 35.07
CA THR A 23 1.76 -15.07 34.68
C THR A 23 2.63 -16.32 34.79
N SER A 24 3.74 -16.35 34.07
CA SER A 24 4.76 -17.38 34.27
C SER A 24 5.34 -17.29 35.69
N ARG A 25 5.87 -18.40 36.20
CA ARG A 25 6.43 -18.50 37.54
C ARG A 25 7.57 -17.50 37.83
N ASP A 26 8.29 -17.10 36.80
CA ASP A 26 9.39 -16.10 36.85
C ASP A 26 8.93 -14.67 36.54
N GLY A 27 7.64 -14.47 36.23
CA GLY A 27 7.07 -13.17 35.86
C GLY A 27 7.57 -12.59 34.53
N LYS A 28 8.37 -13.31 33.76
CA LYS A 28 9.08 -12.80 32.59
C LYS A 28 8.51 -13.26 31.24
N ARG A 29 7.62 -14.25 31.26
CA ARG A 29 6.99 -14.80 30.06
C ARG A 29 5.49 -14.89 30.23
N GLY A 30 4.76 -14.76 29.13
CA GLY A 30 3.34 -15.07 29.10
C GLY A 30 3.10 -16.56 29.37
N THR A 31 1.88 -16.90 29.79
CA THR A 31 1.45 -18.29 29.98
C THR A 31 1.03 -18.84 28.63
N ASP A 32 1.58 -19.98 28.25
CA ASP A 32 1.10 -20.73 27.08
C ASP A 32 -0.21 -21.41 27.43
N VAL A 33 -1.24 -21.22 26.64
CA VAL A 33 -2.52 -21.91 26.73
C VAL A 33 -2.63 -22.84 25.52
N ASP A 34 -2.45 -24.13 25.78
CA ASP A 34 -2.62 -25.17 24.76
C ASP A 34 -4.08 -25.65 24.80
N GLY A 35 -4.84 -25.24 23.80
CA GLY A 35 -6.25 -25.60 23.69
C GLY A 35 -7.13 -24.48 23.11
N ILE A 36 -8.45 -24.71 23.12
CA ILE A 36 -9.43 -23.72 22.67
C ILE A 36 -9.78 -22.82 23.86
N VAL A 37 -9.56 -21.51 23.67
CA VAL A 37 -10.01 -20.49 24.63
C VAL A 37 -11.33 -19.91 24.12
N GLU A 38 -12.42 -20.23 24.83
CA GLU A 38 -13.72 -19.60 24.57
C GLU A 38 -13.89 -18.40 25.51
N VAL A 39 -14.04 -17.21 24.93
CA VAL A 39 -14.24 -15.96 25.66
C VAL A 39 -15.73 -15.61 25.64
N ASN A 40 -16.40 -15.87 26.74
CA ASN A 40 -17.82 -15.63 26.89
C ASN A 40 -18.09 -14.36 27.72
N THR A 41 -17.70 -13.21 27.20
CA THR A 41 -17.90 -11.91 27.85
C THR A 41 -18.08 -10.80 26.83
N THR A 42 -18.83 -9.75 27.24
CA THR A 42 -18.96 -8.50 26.51
C THR A 42 -17.75 -7.57 26.69
N ALA A 43 -16.80 -7.92 27.57
CA ALA A 43 -15.52 -7.24 27.66
C ALA A 43 -14.65 -7.65 26.47
N HIS A 44 -13.96 -6.69 25.89
CA HIS A 44 -12.98 -6.96 24.84
C HIS A 44 -11.91 -7.93 25.38
N PHE A 45 -11.94 -9.17 24.90
CA PHE A 45 -10.76 -10.00 24.93
C PHE A 45 -9.78 -9.36 23.93
N ILE A 46 -8.92 -8.54 24.46
CA ILE A 46 -7.68 -8.22 23.75
C ILE A 46 -6.77 -9.38 24.15
N PRO A 47 -6.56 -10.41 23.29
CA PRO A 47 -5.45 -11.32 23.54
C PRO A 47 -4.25 -10.39 23.74
N PRO A 48 -3.46 -10.57 24.79
CA PRO A 48 -2.20 -9.86 24.91
C PRO A 48 -1.55 -10.10 23.58
N SER A 49 -1.55 -9.05 22.79
CA SER A 49 -1.38 -9.08 21.35
C SER A 49 -0.25 -10.04 21.10
N GLY A 50 -0.70 -11.22 20.69
CA GLY A 50 0.08 -12.38 20.58
C GLY A 50 1.30 -11.98 19.94
N THR A 51 2.27 -12.20 20.69
CA THR A 51 3.58 -11.88 20.31
C THR A 51 3.73 -10.41 19.93
N THR A 52 4.14 -9.62 20.87
CA THR A 52 4.95 -8.44 20.61
C THR A 52 6.00 -8.73 19.53
N ALA A 53 6.39 -9.98 19.29
CA ALA A 53 7.21 -10.41 18.17
C ALA A 53 6.49 -10.31 16.81
N GLU A 54 5.22 -10.70 16.67
CA GLU A 54 4.49 -10.48 15.41
C GLU A 54 4.08 -9.03 15.22
N ARG A 55 3.77 -8.28 16.27
CA ARG A 55 3.59 -6.83 16.18
C ARG A 55 4.90 -6.07 16.09
N GLY A 56 5.97 -6.59 16.65
CA GLY A 56 7.30 -6.01 16.53
C GLY A 56 7.93 -6.18 15.14
N SER A 57 7.43 -7.11 14.33
CA SER A 57 7.82 -7.28 12.94
C SER A 57 6.89 -6.61 11.93
N ARG A 58 5.66 -6.22 12.33
CA ARG A 58 4.74 -5.44 11.48
C ARG A 58 5.09 -3.96 11.54
N GLY A 59 4.87 -3.28 10.42
CA GLY A 59 5.19 -1.86 10.26
C GLY A 59 6.45 -1.64 9.46
N ARG A 60 6.77 -2.59 8.56
CA ARG A 60 7.81 -2.40 7.56
C ARG A 60 7.20 -1.73 6.33
N GLY A 61 7.70 -0.54 6.00
CA GLY A 61 7.43 0.14 4.74
C GLY A 61 8.52 -0.22 3.74
N VAL A 62 8.13 -0.56 2.52
CA VAL A 62 9.03 -0.97 1.43
C VAL A 62 8.86 -0.03 0.26
N PHE A 63 9.97 0.44 -0.33
CA PHE A 63 10.04 1.37 -1.46
C PHE A 63 10.83 0.70 -2.59
N ALA A 64 10.23 0.54 -3.76
CA ALA A 64 10.81 -0.27 -4.81
C ALA A 64 10.92 0.45 -6.14
N GLY A 65 11.97 0.15 -6.92
CA GLY A 65 12.16 0.54 -8.30
C GLY A 65 12.12 2.06 -8.55
N GLY A 66 11.69 2.45 -9.74
CA GLY A 66 11.54 3.86 -10.14
C GLY A 66 12.74 4.40 -10.87
N TYR A 67 12.84 5.73 -10.90
CA TYR A 67 13.98 6.47 -11.46
C TYR A 67 14.96 6.85 -10.38
N SER A 68 16.26 6.76 -10.70
CA SER A 68 17.34 7.34 -9.91
C SER A 68 18.10 8.35 -10.77
N PRO A 69 18.41 9.56 -10.27
CA PRO A 69 19.32 10.47 -10.93
C PRO A 69 20.75 9.92 -10.84
N GLY A 70 21.55 10.04 -11.90
CA GLY A 70 22.96 9.62 -11.89
C GLY A 70 23.49 9.14 -13.24
N ALA A 71 22.62 8.77 -14.17
CA ALA A 71 22.96 8.59 -15.58
C ALA A 71 21.99 9.42 -16.43
N SER A 72 22.47 10.20 -17.36
CA SER A 72 21.62 10.91 -18.30
C SER A 72 21.01 9.89 -19.28
N PRO A 73 19.65 9.84 -19.49
CA PRO A 73 18.64 10.80 -19.01
C PRO A 73 17.86 10.40 -17.74
N PHE A 74 18.04 9.38 -17.05
CA PHE A 74 17.48 8.78 -15.82
C PHE A 74 17.64 7.27 -15.88
N ALA A 75 18.25 6.66 -14.87
CA ALA A 75 18.33 5.21 -14.78
C ALA A 75 17.05 4.65 -14.18
N VAL A 76 16.46 3.64 -14.80
CA VAL A 76 15.45 2.79 -14.17
C VAL A 76 16.17 1.80 -13.28
N VAL A 77 15.72 1.60 -12.06
CA VAL A 77 16.39 0.76 -11.07
C VAL A 77 15.49 -0.36 -10.57
N ASN A 78 16.11 -1.40 -10.01
CA ASN A 78 15.44 -2.54 -9.37
C ASN A 78 15.52 -2.51 -7.85
N THR A 79 16.30 -1.62 -7.26
CA THR A 79 16.55 -1.53 -5.81
C THR A 79 15.25 -1.46 -5.02
N ILE A 80 15.19 -2.20 -3.92
CA ILE A 80 14.12 -2.14 -2.93
C ILE A 80 14.74 -1.68 -1.62
N ASP A 81 14.22 -0.58 -1.05
CA ASP A 81 14.57 -0.06 0.26
C ASP A 81 13.47 -0.36 1.27
N TYR A 82 13.78 -0.35 2.57
CA TYR A 82 12.79 -0.48 3.63
C TYR A 82 13.06 0.40 4.84
N VAL A 83 11.99 0.70 5.58
CA VAL A 83 12.03 1.36 6.88
C VAL A 83 11.15 0.63 7.90
N THR A 84 11.39 0.87 9.18
CA THR A 84 10.43 0.54 10.24
C THR A 84 9.55 1.76 10.49
N ILE A 85 8.28 1.73 10.12
CA ILE A 85 7.36 2.90 10.13
C ILE A 85 7.20 3.50 11.54
N ALA A 86 7.32 2.68 12.59
CA ALA A 86 7.14 3.13 13.97
C ALA A 86 8.30 4.02 14.50
N THR A 87 9.48 3.91 13.90
CA THR A 87 10.69 4.62 14.35
C THR A 87 11.25 5.50 13.24
N LEU A 88 11.56 6.75 13.56
CA LEU A 88 12.22 7.66 12.60
C LEU A 88 13.61 7.15 12.24
N GLY A 89 14.05 7.39 11.03
CA GLY A 89 15.38 7.05 10.54
C GLY A 89 15.41 6.75 9.04
N ASN A 90 16.61 6.64 8.53
CA ASN A 90 16.85 6.39 7.12
C ASN A 90 16.48 4.97 6.72
N ALA A 91 16.17 4.80 5.44
CA ALA A 91 15.93 3.50 4.85
C ALA A 91 17.21 2.67 4.77
N SER A 92 17.01 1.36 4.73
CA SER A 92 18.06 0.37 4.52
C SER A 92 17.75 -0.45 3.26
N ASP A 93 18.77 -1.02 2.66
CA ASP A 93 18.61 -1.93 1.52
C ASP A 93 17.83 -3.18 1.92
N PHE A 94 16.85 -3.54 1.08
CA PHE A 94 16.03 -4.76 1.24
C PHE A 94 16.47 -5.86 0.28
N GLY A 95 16.78 -5.50 -0.97
CA GLY A 95 17.09 -6.35 -2.09
C GLY A 95 16.64 -5.74 -3.41
N ASP A 96 16.36 -6.56 -4.43
CA ASP A 96 16.06 -6.12 -5.79
C ASP A 96 14.78 -6.73 -6.35
N LEU A 97 14.07 -5.98 -7.22
CA LEU A 97 13.04 -6.51 -8.12
C LEU A 97 13.68 -7.48 -9.13
N THR A 98 12.89 -8.36 -9.73
CA THR A 98 13.38 -9.28 -10.77
C THR A 98 13.92 -8.55 -11.99
N GLN A 99 13.45 -7.34 -12.25
CA GLN A 99 13.95 -6.43 -13.29
C GLN A 99 13.79 -4.97 -12.90
N ALA A 100 14.67 -4.11 -13.40
CA ALA A 100 14.57 -2.67 -13.22
C ALA A 100 13.29 -2.14 -13.87
N ARG A 101 12.40 -1.53 -13.07
CA ARG A 101 11.09 -1.03 -13.52
C ARG A 101 10.69 0.26 -12.81
N ASN A 102 9.86 1.03 -13.49
CA ASN A 102 9.21 2.21 -12.95
C ASN A 102 7.71 2.19 -13.27
N ALA A 103 6.93 3.03 -12.60
CA ALA A 103 5.52 3.24 -12.89
C ALA A 103 4.68 1.94 -12.86
N PHE A 104 4.94 1.09 -11.90
CA PHE A 104 4.20 -0.13 -11.56
C PHE A 104 3.29 0.10 -10.34
N ALA A 105 2.39 -0.84 -10.10
CA ALA A 105 1.42 -0.79 -9.00
C ALA A 105 1.85 -1.68 -7.83
N PRO A 106 2.09 -1.12 -6.62
CA PRO A 106 2.42 -1.88 -5.42
C PRO A 106 1.18 -2.21 -4.60
N ALA A 107 1.18 -3.35 -3.94
CA ALA A 107 0.22 -3.72 -2.90
C ALA A 107 0.81 -4.79 -1.97
N ALA A 108 0.17 -5.09 -0.83
CA ALA A 108 0.69 -6.11 0.08
C ALA A 108 -0.39 -6.79 0.92
N SER A 109 -0.06 -7.99 1.37
CA SER A 109 -0.63 -8.58 2.60
C SER A 109 0.30 -8.32 3.78
N SER A 110 -0.02 -8.89 4.94
CA SER A 110 0.86 -8.82 6.11
C SER A 110 2.20 -9.56 5.94
N THR A 111 2.34 -10.39 4.90
CA THR A 111 3.54 -11.20 4.66
C THR A 111 4.18 -10.96 3.30
N ARG A 112 3.41 -10.65 2.28
CA ARG A 112 3.89 -10.47 0.90
C ARG A 112 3.64 -9.08 0.38
N GLY A 113 4.67 -8.46 -0.20
CA GLY A 113 4.54 -7.31 -1.08
C GLY A 113 4.53 -7.76 -2.53
N VAL A 114 3.65 -7.20 -3.37
CA VAL A 114 3.59 -7.48 -4.80
C VAL A 114 3.71 -6.18 -5.61
N PHE A 115 4.29 -6.29 -6.81
CA PHE A 115 4.58 -5.16 -7.70
C PHE A 115 4.18 -5.54 -9.12
N GLY A 116 3.08 -4.99 -9.64
CA GLY A 116 2.51 -5.39 -10.92
C GLY A 116 2.66 -4.36 -12.03
N GLY A 117 2.99 -4.82 -13.25
CA GLY A 117 3.11 -3.99 -14.44
C GLY A 117 4.32 -3.05 -14.46
N GLY A 118 4.14 -1.85 -15.00
CA GLY A 118 5.19 -0.84 -15.11
C GLY A 118 5.92 -0.89 -16.44
N LYS A 119 7.09 -0.27 -16.50
CA LYS A 119 7.92 -0.21 -17.71
C LYS A 119 9.40 -0.25 -17.40
N THR A 120 10.19 -0.81 -18.33
CA THR A 120 11.64 -0.93 -18.22
C THR A 120 12.41 0.21 -18.87
N ALA A 121 11.75 1.10 -19.61
CA ALA A 121 12.35 2.27 -20.26
C ALA A 121 11.98 3.57 -19.54
N PRO A 122 12.91 4.56 -19.47
CA PRO A 122 12.67 5.77 -18.69
C PRO A 122 11.59 6.69 -19.28
N LEU A 123 11.61 6.99 -20.56
CA LEU A 123 10.81 8.07 -21.14
C LEU A 123 9.79 7.63 -22.20
N ALA A 124 9.88 6.41 -22.71
CA ALA A 124 8.98 5.94 -23.74
C ALA A 124 7.68 5.37 -23.14
N PHE A 125 6.57 5.49 -23.89
CA PHE A 125 5.37 4.70 -23.68
C PHE A 125 5.56 3.24 -24.14
N ALA A 126 6.81 2.85 -24.36
CA ALA A 126 7.24 1.53 -24.81
C ALA A 126 7.77 0.66 -23.64
N ASN A 127 7.98 -0.61 -23.90
CA ASN A 127 8.53 -1.58 -22.96
C ASN A 127 7.67 -1.72 -21.69
N LEU A 128 6.36 -1.70 -21.87
CA LEU A 128 5.37 -2.01 -20.83
C LEU A 128 5.49 -3.48 -20.41
N GLN A 129 5.20 -3.74 -19.16
CA GLN A 129 5.31 -5.08 -18.57
C GLN A 129 3.96 -5.55 -18.04
N SER A 130 3.71 -6.85 -18.11
CA SER A 130 2.63 -7.55 -17.41
C SER A 130 3.11 -8.14 -16.09
N THR A 131 4.41 -8.35 -15.93
CA THR A 131 5.03 -9.07 -14.82
C THR A 131 4.58 -8.56 -13.46
N ILE A 132 4.22 -9.50 -12.59
CA ILE A 132 3.99 -9.26 -11.17
C ILE A 132 5.15 -9.90 -10.40
N ASP A 133 5.92 -9.09 -9.66
CA ASP A 133 6.93 -9.58 -8.72
C ASP A 133 6.34 -9.65 -7.31
N TYR A 134 6.92 -10.49 -6.44
CA TYR A 134 6.61 -10.47 -5.02
C TYR A 134 7.87 -10.59 -4.15
N ILE A 135 7.76 -10.07 -2.94
CA ILE A 135 8.73 -10.23 -1.85
C ILE A 135 8.03 -10.79 -0.62
N GLU A 136 8.78 -11.49 0.22
CA GLU A 136 8.37 -11.80 1.59
C GLU A 136 8.79 -10.63 2.50
N ILE A 137 7.84 -9.77 2.90
CA ILE A 137 8.16 -8.48 3.57
C ILE A 137 8.96 -8.66 4.86
N GLN A 138 8.79 -9.79 5.56
CA GLN A 138 9.41 -10.02 6.86
C GLN A 138 10.91 -10.36 6.78
N SER A 139 11.41 -10.76 5.61
CA SER A 139 12.82 -11.11 5.39
C SER A 139 13.38 -10.36 4.19
N THR A 140 14.53 -9.70 4.38
CA THR A 140 15.24 -9.03 3.28
C THR A 140 15.70 -10.05 2.24
N GLY A 141 15.68 -9.67 0.99
CA GLY A 141 16.07 -10.48 -0.16
C GLY A 141 15.41 -10.02 -1.45
N ASN A 142 15.84 -10.60 -2.56
CA ASN A 142 15.34 -10.23 -3.87
C ASN A 142 13.91 -10.73 -4.09
N ALA A 143 13.19 -10.05 -4.98
CA ALA A 143 11.86 -10.43 -5.41
C ALA A 143 11.89 -11.70 -6.27
N PHE A 144 10.74 -12.35 -6.30
CA PHE A 144 10.47 -13.54 -7.12
C PHE A 144 9.31 -13.25 -8.07
N ASP A 145 9.28 -13.99 -9.16
CA ASP A 145 8.15 -13.97 -10.08
C ASP A 145 6.89 -14.54 -9.42
N PHE A 146 5.78 -13.79 -9.55
CA PHE A 146 4.46 -14.17 -9.05
C PHE A 146 3.54 -14.67 -10.18
N GLY A 147 3.58 -14.03 -11.34
CA GLY A 147 2.74 -14.23 -12.52
C GLY A 147 2.58 -12.93 -13.29
N ASP A 148 1.50 -12.80 -14.07
CA ASP A 148 1.28 -11.68 -14.98
C ASP A 148 -0.09 -11.02 -14.80
N LEU A 149 -0.18 -9.73 -15.10
CA LEU A 149 -1.43 -9.02 -15.40
C LEU A 149 -2.02 -9.52 -16.72
N ASN A 150 -3.30 -9.29 -16.96
CA ASN A 150 -3.97 -9.65 -18.22
C ASN A 150 -3.38 -8.92 -19.44
N ASP A 151 -2.75 -7.77 -19.22
CA ASP A 151 -2.13 -6.96 -20.27
C ASP A 151 -0.86 -6.27 -19.77
N THR A 152 -0.03 -5.79 -20.68
CA THR A 152 1.13 -4.95 -20.34
C THR A 152 0.65 -3.54 -19.99
N LEU A 153 0.86 -3.11 -18.75
CA LEU A 153 0.33 -1.85 -18.23
C LEU A 153 1.43 -0.93 -17.70
N GLY A 154 1.47 0.30 -18.20
CA GLY A 154 2.24 1.38 -17.60
C GLY A 154 1.36 2.24 -16.68
N ARG A 155 1.87 2.63 -15.52
CA ARG A 155 1.18 3.47 -14.53
C ARG A 155 -0.17 2.95 -14.04
N PRO A 156 -0.35 1.63 -13.84
CA PRO A 156 -1.50 1.15 -13.12
C PRO A 156 -1.42 1.58 -11.65
N SER A 157 -2.53 1.43 -10.93
CA SER A 157 -2.58 1.58 -9.48
C SER A 157 -3.05 0.28 -8.86
N ALA A 158 -2.69 0.02 -7.61
CA ALA A 158 -3.17 -1.17 -6.90
C ALA A 158 -3.35 -0.87 -5.42
N THR A 159 -4.23 -1.63 -4.82
CA THR A 159 -4.38 -1.71 -3.38
C THR A 159 -4.95 -3.08 -3.01
N SER A 160 -4.97 -3.42 -1.72
CA SER A 160 -5.30 -4.77 -1.28
C SER A 160 -5.95 -4.81 0.10
N ASP A 161 -6.62 -5.91 0.37
CA ASP A 161 -6.83 -6.39 1.73
C ASP A 161 -5.80 -7.49 2.08
N SER A 162 -6.06 -8.28 3.11
CA SER A 162 -5.16 -9.35 3.56
C SER A 162 -5.04 -10.51 2.56
N THR A 163 -5.95 -10.64 1.58
CA THR A 163 -6.06 -11.82 0.69
C THR A 163 -6.00 -11.48 -0.79
N ARG A 164 -6.51 -10.32 -1.18
CA ARG A 164 -6.69 -9.95 -2.59
C ARG A 164 -6.08 -8.60 -2.89
N VAL A 165 -5.33 -8.52 -4.01
CA VAL A 165 -4.94 -7.25 -4.63
C VAL A 165 -5.90 -6.95 -5.77
N VAL A 166 -6.31 -5.69 -5.89
CA VAL A 166 -7.04 -5.18 -7.04
C VAL A 166 -6.19 -4.14 -7.75
N PHE A 167 -5.83 -4.43 -9.00
CA PHE A 167 -5.13 -3.52 -9.91
C PHE A 167 -6.15 -2.75 -10.73
N ALA A 168 -5.88 -1.49 -11.00
CA ALA A 168 -6.78 -0.57 -11.66
C ALA A 168 -6.10 0.27 -12.73
N GLY A 169 -6.72 0.39 -13.89
CA GLY A 169 -6.32 1.29 -14.97
C GLY A 169 -4.89 1.08 -15.46
N GLY A 170 -4.21 2.17 -15.74
CA GLY A 170 -2.95 2.17 -16.46
C GLY A 170 -3.15 2.44 -17.94
N TYR A 171 -2.08 2.42 -18.73
CA TYR A 171 -2.15 2.50 -20.18
C TYR A 171 -1.38 1.35 -20.83
N ASN A 172 -1.83 0.90 -22.01
CA ASN A 172 -1.16 -0.09 -22.83
C ASN A 172 -0.89 0.45 -24.25
N GLN A 173 -0.21 -0.35 -25.07
CA GLN A 173 0.13 0.00 -26.45
C GLN A 173 -0.84 -0.58 -27.51
N GLN A 174 -2.02 -0.98 -27.12
CA GLN A 174 -3.02 -1.50 -28.08
C GLN A 174 -3.63 -0.35 -28.89
N GLY A 175 -3.06 -0.09 -30.03
CA GLY A 175 -3.52 0.94 -30.97
C GLY A 175 -2.47 1.99 -31.27
N ASN A 176 -1.77 1.84 -32.38
CA ASN A 176 -0.83 2.83 -32.93
C ASN A 176 -1.61 3.93 -33.66
N PRO A 177 -1.31 5.22 -33.45
CA PRO A 177 -0.17 5.82 -32.76
C PRO A 177 -0.42 6.17 -31.28
N ASN A 178 -1.56 5.82 -30.70
CA ASN A 178 -2.00 6.25 -29.40
C ASN A 178 -1.97 5.11 -28.38
N PHE A 179 -1.63 5.40 -27.14
CA PHE A 179 -1.82 4.43 -26.08
C PHE A 179 -3.31 4.32 -25.73
N PHE A 180 -3.75 3.14 -25.41
CA PHE A 180 -5.10 2.86 -24.92
C PHE A 180 -5.10 2.84 -23.40
N VAL A 181 -6.11 3.41 -22.79
CA VAL A 181 -6.29 3.45 -21.32
C VAL A 181 -7.47 2.55 -20.95
N PRO A 182 -7.21 1.30 -20.54
CA PRO A 182 -8.28 0.38 -20.18
C PRO A 182 -9.00 0.82 -18.90
N ALA A 183 -10.30 0.60 -18.86
CA ALA A 183 -11.10 0.76 -17.65
C ALA A 183 -11.12 -0.52 -16.78
N GLU A 184 -10.45 -1.59 -17.22
CA GLU A 184 -10.45 -2.89 -16.56
C GLU A 184 -9.84 -2.81 -15.14
N LEU A 185 -10.50 -3.48 -14.21
CA LEU A 185 -9.97 -3.86 -12.91
C LEU A 185 -9.58 -5.33 -12.96
N GLN A 186 -8.41 -5.66 -12.43
CA GLN A 186 -7.87 -7.03 -12.39
C GLN A 186 -7.51 -7.39 -10.94
N TYR A 187 -7.51 -8.66 -10.60
CA TYR A 187 -7.15 -9.07 -9.25
C TYR A 187 -6.29 -10.34 -9.22
N ILE A 188 -5.55 -10.47 -8.13
CA ILE A 188 -4.83 -11.70 -7.75
C ILE A 188 -5.19 -12.09 -6.32
N THR A 189 -5.03 -13.37 -5.99
CA THR A 189 -5.02 -13.87 -4.61
C THR A 189 -3.58 -13.91 -4.12
N ILE A 190 -3.22 -13.12 -3.10
CA ILE A 190 -1.82 -12.90 -2.68
C ILE A 190 -1.14 -14.20 -2.20
N ALA A 191 -1.88 -15.10 -1.57
CA ALA A 191 -1.32 -16.33 -1.01
C ALA A 191 -0.87 -17.35 -2.07
N SER A 192 -1.44 -17.31 -3.29
CA SER A 192 -1.17 -18.26 -4.35
C SER A 192 -0.65 -17.56 -5.60
N LYS A 193 0.52 -18.00 -6.10
CA LYS A 193 1.09 -17.49 -7.35
C LYS A 193 0.18 -17.80 -8.53
N GLY A 194 0.19 -16.92 -9.52
CA GLY A 194 -0.57 -17.06 -10.76
C GLY A 194 -0.91 -15.73 -11.38
N ASN A 195 -1.48 -15.77 -12.57
CA ASN A 195 -1.85 -14.60 -13.33
C ASN A 195 -3.10 -13.91 -12.75
N ALA A 196 -3.24 -12.64 -13.04
CA ALA A 196 -4.42 -11.87 -12.69
C ALA A 196 -5.67 -12.37 -13.44
N ALA A 197 -6.82 -12.10 -12.86
CA ALA A 197 -8.13 -12.33 -13.47
C ALA A 197 -8.94 -11.03 -13.47
N THR A 198 -9.90 -10.91 -14.36
CA THR A 198 -10.79 -9.75 -14.47
C THR A 198 -11.63 -9.62 -13.20
N PHE A 199 -11.67 -8.42 -12.64
CA PHE A 199 -12.46 -8.07 -11.46
C PHE A 199 -13.76 -7.35 -11.83
N GLY A 200 -13.68 -6.37 -12.71
CA GLY A 200 -14.75 -5.49 -13.16
C GLY A 200 -14.19 -4.30 -13.92
N THR A 201 -14.88 -3.17 -13.92
CA THR A 201 -14.48 -1.96 -14.64
C THR A 201 -14.57 -0.70 -13.77
N GLN A 202 -13.74 0.29 -14.07
CA GLN A 202 -13.89 1.68 -13.59
C GLN A 202 -14.87 2.43 -14.50
N PHE A 203 -15.34 3.61 -14.07
CA PHE A 203 -16.17 4.47 -14.94
C PHE A 203 -15.43 4.91 -16.20
N PHE A 204 -14.13 5.18 -16.09
CA PHE A 204 -13.27 5.61 -17.19
C PHE A 204 -11.93 4.90 -17.10
N GLY A 205 -11.33 4.63 -18.25
CA GLY A 205 -9.91 4.29 -18.31
C GLY A 205 -9.07 5.48 -17.85
N ARG A 206 -8.24 5.31 -16.84
CA ARG A 206 -7.35 6.35 -16.30
C ARG A 206 -6.08 5.75 -15.73
N TYR A 207 -5.04 6.56 -15.60
CA TYR A 207 -3.71 6.14 -15.18
C TYR A 207 -3.11 7.14 -14.20
N SER A 208 -2.03 6.74 -13.52
CA SER A 208 -1.35 7.57 -12.51
C SER A 208 -2.29 8.03 -11.37
N MET A 209 -3.20 7.17 -10.99
CA MET A 209 -4.11 7.34 -9.86
C MET A 209 -3.36 7.06 -8.55
N GLY A 210 -3.91 7.55 -7.44
CA GLY A 210 -3.63 7.02 -6.12
C GLY A 210 -4.56 5.85 -5.80
N ALA A 211 -4.14 4.99 -4.88
CA ALA A 211 -4.98 3.90 -4.39
C ALA A 211 -4.76 3.67 -2.90
N ALA A 212 -5.85 3.42 -2.17
CA ALA A 212 -5.82 3.13 -0.74
C ALA A 212 -6.90 2.11 -0.38
N ALA A 213 -6.72 1.37 0.71
CA ALA A 213 -7.68 0.36 1.13
C ALA A 213 -8.09 0.48 2.60
N SER A 214 -9.29 0.03 2.87
CA SER A 214 -9.73 -0.52 4.15
C SER A 214 -9.86 -2.05 4.01
N PRO A 215 -10.15 -2.80 5.08
CA PRO A 215 -10.35 -4.26 4.96
C PRO A 215 -11.46 -4.68 3.98
N THR A 216 -12.31 -3.75 3.55
CA THR A 216 -13.46 -4.05 2.69
C THR A 216 -13.46 -3.30 1.37
N ARG A 217 -12.85 -2.12 1.30
CA ARG A 217 -12.92 -1.22 0.14
C ARG A 217 -11.53 -0.93 -0.42
N ALA A 218 -11.39 -1.03 -1.74
CA ALA A 218 -10.32 -0.42 -2.51
C ALA A 218 -10.85 0.92 -3.07
N VAL A 219 -10.15 2.02 -2.79
CA VAL A 219 -10.52 3.38 -3.20
C VAL A 219 -9.43 3.92 -4.10
N TYR A 220 -9.82 4.50 -5.25
CA TYR A 220 -8.91 5.05 -6.27
C TYR A 220 -9.15 6.53 -6.43
N PHE A 221 -8.08 7.32 -6.40
CA PHE A 221 -8.11 8.77 -6.36
C PHE A 221 -7.61 9.40 -7.66
N GLY A 222 -8.36 10.31 -8.25
CA GLY A 222 -7.95 11.14 -9.36
C GLY A 222 -7.42 10.37 -10.57
N GLY A 223 -6.30 10.80 -11.10
CA GLY A 223 -5.63 10.20 -12.25
C GLY A 223 -5.72 11.05 -13.51
N GLY A 224 -5.09 10.57 -14.59
CA GLY A 224 -5.16 11.18 -15.91
C GLY A 224 -6.06 10.40 -16.85
N TYR A 225 -6.90 11.12 -17.57
CA TYR A 225 -7.71 10.61 -18.67
C TYR A 225 -7.24 11.25 -19.98
N GLU A 226 -7.10 10.47 -21.04
CA GLU A 226 -6.76 10.98 -22.36
C GLU A 226 -8.02 11.09 -23.22
N SER A 227 -8.48 12.31 -23.39
CA SER A 227 -9.70 12.60 -24.21
C SER A 227 -9.45 12.59 -25.70
N SER A 228 -8.21 12.83 -26.12
CA SER A 228 -7.69 12.73 -27.48
C SER A 228 -6.16 12.57 -27.44
N PRO A 229 -5.52 12.06 -28.51
CA PRO A 229 -4.08 11.83 -28.53
C PRO A 229 -3.26 13.03 -28.06
N GLY A 230 -2.50 12.82 -26.98
CA GLY A 230 -1.63 13.85 -26.39
C GLY A 230 -2.35 14.87 -25.50
N THR A 231 -3.67 14.81 -25.36
CA THR A 231 -4.44 15.71 -24.48
C THR A 231 -4.86 14.98 -23.20
N VAL A 232 -4.13 15.25 -22.13
CA VAL A 232 -4.41 14.63 -20.82
C VAL A 232 -5.21 15.59 -19.96
N THR A 233 -6.36 15.12 -19.48
CA THR A 233 -7.19 15.79 -18.48
C THR A 233 -6.93 15.18 -17.11
N ASN A 234 -6.62 15.99 -16.12
CA ASN A 234 -6.56 15.55 -14.72
C ASN A 234 -7.98 15.41 -14.18
N LEU A 235 -8.19 14.41 -13.34
CA LEU A 235 -9.50 14.12 -12.75
C LEU A 235 -9.48 14.33 -11.23
N ASN A 236 -10.62 14.71 -10.66
CA ASN A 236 -10.87 14.74 -9.22
C ASN A 236 -11.69 13.54 -8.72
N ILE A 237 -12.15 12.69 -9.60
CA ILE A 237 -13.02 11.55 -9.29
C ILE A 237 -12.37 10.62 -8.27
N ILE A 238 -13.16 10.22 -7.29
CA ILE A 238 -12.83 9.11 -6.39
C ILE A 238 -13.86 8.02 -6.63
N ASP A 239 -13.41 6.81 -6.93
CA ASP A 239 -14.27 5.63 -7.02
C ASP A 239 -13.76 4.49 -6.14
N TYR A 240 -14.63 3.51 -5.88
CA TYR A 240 -14.28 2.39 -5.04
C TYR A 240 -14.91 1.08 -5.49
N VAL A 241 -14.31 -0.02 -5.09
CA VAL A 241 -14.88 -1.37 -5.18
C VAL A 241 -14.88 -2.04 -3.80
N THR A 242 -15.76 -3.01 -3.62
CA THR A 242 -15.70 -3.94 -2.48
C THR A 242 -14.73 -5.06 -2.83
N ILE A 243 -13.58 -5.15 -2.14
CA ILE A 243 -12.44 -6.00 -2.56
C ILE A 243 -12.82 -7.48 -2.70
N GLN A 244 -13.68 -8.00 -1.83
CA GLN A 244 -14.05 -9.41 -1.82
C GLN A 244 -15.17 -9.79 -2.79
N THR A 245 -15.81 -8.81 -3.46
CA THR A 245 -16.92 -9.03 -4.39
C THR A 245 -16.56 -8.48 -5.76
N LEU A 246 -16.54 -9.35 -6.77
CA LEU A 246 -16.30 -8.91 -8.16
C LEU A 246 -17.41 -7.96 -8.62
N GLY A 247 -17.05 -6.99 -9.43
CA GLY A 247 -17.97 -6.02 -10.00
C GLY A 247 -17.33 -4.67 -10.29
N ASP A 248 -18.13 -3.79 -10.84
CA ASP A 248 -17.69 -2.48 -11.30
C ASP A 248 -17.53 -1.48 -10.14
N ALA A 249 -16.69 -0.50 -10.38
CA ALA A 249 -16.46 0.58 -9.45
C ALA A 249 -17.72 1.43 -9.27
N LYS A 250 -17.86 1.97 -8.06
CA LYS A 250 -18.93 2.89 -7.67
C LYS A 250 -18.35 4.23 -7.32
N ASP A 251 -19.13 5.27 -7.54
CA ASP A 251 -18.78 6.62 -7.13
C ASP A 251 -18.58 6.70 -5.61
N PHE A 252 -17.49 7.36 -5.22
CA PHE A 252 -17.18 7.61 -3.82
C PHE A 252 -17.34 9.09 -3.47
N GLY A 253 -16.97 10.01 -4.38
CA GLY A 253 -16.94 11.45 -4.24
C GLY A 253 -15.79 12.06 -5.04
N ASP A 254 -15.37 13.27 -4.69
CA ASP A 254 -14.36 14.03 -5.41
C ASP A 254 -13.17 14.46 -4.54
N LEU A 255 -11.99 14.58 -5.13
CA LEU A 255 -10.82 15.25 -4.54
C LEU A 255 -11.07 16.76 -4.43
N THR A 256 -10.34 17.44 -3.56
CA THR A 256 -10.37 18.90 -3.44
C THR A 256 -9.86 19.60 -4.70
N GLU A 257 -9.03 18.92 -5.50
CA GLU A 257 -8.50 19.41 -6.79
C GLU A 257 -8.28 18.26 -7.78
N GLN A 258 -8.40 18.56 -9.08
CA GLN A 258 -8.09 17.60 -10.14
C GLN A 258 -6.59 17.29 -10.13
N SER A 259 -6.19 16.03 -9.98
CA SER A 259 -4.79 15.65 -9.86
C SER A 259 -4.49 14.26 -10.40
N ARG A 260 -3.27 14.08 -10.89
CA ARG A 260 -2.67 12.79 -11.29
C ARG A 260 -1.25 12.69 -10.76
N MET A 261 -0.59 11.53 -10.93
CA MET A 261 0.79 11.29 -10.45
C MET A 261 0.89 11.44 -8.93
N ILE A 262 -0.13 11.01 -8.24
CA ILE A 262 -0.34 11.15 -6.81
C ILE A 262 0.14 9.90 -6.06
N ALA A 263 0.52 10.08 -4.81
CA ALA A 263 0.76 9.01 -3.88
C ALA A 263 -0.42 8.86 -2.93
N SER A 264 -0.66 7.65 -2.44
CA SER A 264 -1.76 7.38 -1.51
C SER A 264 -1.40 6.29 -0.52
N CYS A 265 -1.91 6.43 0.68
CA CYS A 265 -1.79 5.44 1.74
C CYS A 265 -3.03 5.49 2.63
N SER A 266 -3.19 4.55 3.54
CA SER A 266 -4.37 4.50 4.43
C SER A 266 -4.10 3.76 5.73
N ASN A 267 -4.94 4.06 6.72
CA ASN A 267 -5.29 3.10 7.76
C ASN A 267 -6.72 2.57 7.50
N SER A 268 -7.24 1.75 8.39
CA SER A 268 -8.59 1.16 8.22
C SER A 268 -9.73 2.17 8.18
N THR A 269 -9.51 3.42 8.60
CA THR A 269 -10.54 4.46 8.72
C THR A 269 -10.37 5.60 7.74
N ARG A 270 -9.14 6.00 7.40
CA ARG A 270 -8.83 7.13 6.52
C ARG A 270 -7.96 6.70 5.36
N GLY A 271 -8.33 7.10 4.15
CA GLY A 271 -7.48 7.07 2.95
C GLY A 271 -6.93 8.47 2.68
N LEU A 272 -5.62 8.58 2.49
CA LEU A 272 -4.92 9.82 2.20
C LEU A 272 -4.40 9.79 0.75
N ARG A 273 -4.51 10.92 0.06
CA ARG A 273 -3.76 11.20 -1.15
C ARG A 273 -2.81 12.38 -0.92
N ALA A 274 -1.67 12.39 -1.54
CA ALA A 274 -0.71 13.48 -1.40
C ALA A 274 0.02 13.78 -2.70
N ALA A 275 0.46 15.03 -2.85
CA ALA A 275 1.24 15.52 -3.98
C ALA A 275 0.50 15.38 -5.32
N GLY A 276 1.22 15.46 -6.42
CA GLY A 276 0.70 15.24 -7.77
C GLY A 276 0.85 16.42 -8.69
N LEU A 277 0.18 16.32 -9.84
CA LEU A 277 0.17 17.33 -10.89
C LEU A 277 -1.28 17.81 -11.11
N ALA A 278 -1.55 19.09 -10.74
CA ALA A 278 -2.88 19.71 -10.73
C ALA A 278 -2.84 21.22 -11.05
N PRO A 279 -2.86 21.71 -12.21
CA PRO A 279 -2.06 21.51 -13.41
C PRO A 279 -0.55 21.69 -13.19
N THR A 280 -0.13 22.29 -12.07
CA THR A 280 1.26 22.36 -11.60
C THR A 280 1.49 21.34 -10.49
N ARG A 281 2.72 21.14 -10.05
CA ARG A 281 3.01 20.28 -8.89
C ARG A 281 2.41 20.88 -7.64
N VAL A 282 1.86 20.02 -6.79
CA VAL A 282 1.25 20.41 -5.52
C VAL A 282 1.88 19.64 -4.36
N ASN A 283 1.70 20.14 -3.15
CA ASN A 283 2.10 19.48 -1.91
C ASN A 283 0.90 19.12 -1.02
N THR A 284 -0.32 19.40 -1.48
CA THR A 284 -1.57 19.17 -0.76
C THR A 284 -1.73 17.69 -0.37
N ILE A 285 -2.16 17.47 0.86
CA ILE A 285 -2.63 16.17 1.35
C ILE A 285 -4.13 16.30 1.59
N ASP A 286 -4.92 15.43 0.98
CA ASP A 286 -6.34 15.26 1.25
C ASP A 286 -6.62 13.93 1.89
N TYR A 287 -7.78 13.79 2.55
CA TYR A 287 -8.22 12.50 3.08
C TYR A 287 -9.72 12.29 2.86
N VAL A 288 -10.09 11.01 2.86
CA VAL A 288 -11.47 10.54 2.91
C VAL A 288 -11.68 9.58 4.07
N THR A 289 -12.93 9.47 4.54
CA THR A 289 -13.33 8.45 5.51
C THR A 289 -13.70 7.17 4.76
N MET A 290 -12.94 6.09 4.94
CA MET A 290 -13.07 4.86 4.13
C MET A 290 -14.43 4.17 4.24
N ALA A 291 -15.13 4.33 5.37
CA ALA A 291 -16.41 3.66 5.64
C ALA A 291 -17.61 4.34 4.97
N SER A 292 -17.53 5.63 4.66
CA SER A 292 -18.62 6.43 4.07
C SER A 292 -18.16 7.12 2.80
N THR A 293 -19.00 7.12 1.77
CA THR A 293 -18.78 7.91 0.55
C THR A 293 -18.92 9.41 0.86
N GLY A 294 -18.20 10.23 0.11
CA GLY A 294 -18.19 11.69 0.21
C GLY A 294 -16.87 12.26 -0.29
N ASP A 295 -16.86 13.58 -0.47
CA ASP A 295 -15.71 14.31 -0.99
C ASP A 295 -14.54 14.29 -0.02
N ALA A 296 -13.35 14.40 -0.57
CA ALA A 296 -12.12 14.52 0.18
C ALA A 296 -12.07 15.88 0.91
N ILE A 297 -11.40 15.87 2.05
CA ILE A 297 -11.21 17.05 2.91
C ILE A 297 -9.70 17.29 3.02
N ASN A 298 -9.28 18.55 3.02
CA ASN A 298 -7.90 18.91 3.21
C ASN A 298 -7.37 18.38 4.55
N PHE A 299 -6.20 17.73 4.50
CA PHE A 299 -5.51 17.17 5.65
C PHE A 299 -4.36 18.05 6.14
N GLY A 300 -3.62 18.65 5.21
CA GLY A 300 -2.41 19.44 5.41
C GLY A 300 -1.53 19.37 4.17
N ASP A 301 -0.24 19.61 4.32
CA ASP A 301 0.71 19.69 3.22
C ASP A 301 1.99 18.89 3.48
N LEU A 302 2.61 18.39 2.41
CA LEU A 302 4.03 18.02 2.39
C LEU A 302 4.90 19.28 2.47
N SER A 303 6.17 19.16 2.83
CA SER A 303 7.07 20.29 2.95
C SER A 303 7.43 20.93 1.60
N TYR A 304 7.24 20.21 0.50
CA TYR A 304 7.56 20.69 -0.86
C TYR A 304 6.60 20.15 -1.92
N VAL A 305 6.40 20.93 -2.98
CA VAL A 305 5.60 20.51 -4.16
C VAL A 305 6.30 19.40 -4.93
N ASN A 306 5.57 18.36 -5.29
CA ASN A 306 6.17 17.17 -5.83
C ASN A 306 5.14 16.33 -6.63
N HIS A 307 5.59 15.41 -7.46
CA HIS A 307 4.76 14.40 -8.11
C HIS A 307 5.51 13.08 -8.24
N TYR A 308 4.75 11.97 -8.34
CA TYR A 308 5.28 10.62 -8.28
C TYR A 308 6.09 10.29 -7.01
N PRO A 309 5.72 10.74 -5.82
CA PRO A 309 6.32 10.20 -4.62
C PRO A 309 5.86 8.75 -4.40
N PHE A 310 6.59 8.06 -3.54
CA PHE A 310 6.19 6.77 -2.99
C PHE A 310 5.29 6.99 -1.77
N ALA A 311 4.36 6.08 -1.48
CA ALA A 311 3.64 6.14 -0.22
C ALA A 311 3.33 4.75 0.34
N CYS A 312 3.48 4.62 1.65
CA CYS A 312 3.07 3.46 2.43
C CYS A 312 2.60 3.89 3.82
N SER A 313 2.04 2.98 4.60
CA SER A 313 1.48 3.35 5.90
C SER A 313 1.49 2.20 6.90
N SER A 314 1.31 2.57 8.17
CA SER A 314 0.84 1.69 9.22
C SER A 314 -0.57 2.13 9.65
N SER A 315 -1.12 1.48 10.68
CA SER A 315 -2.38 1.90 11.27
C SER A 315 -2.36 3.33 11.84
N THR A 316 -1.18 3.91 12.07
CA THR A 316 -1.02 5.23 12.71
C THR A 316 -0.32 6.26 11.84
N ARG A 317 0.65 5.87 11.03
CA ARG A 317 1.49 6.77 10.22
C ARG A 317 1.33 6.52 8.73
N GLY A 318 1.18 7.59 7.96
CA GLY A 318 1.38 7.61 6.51
C GLY A 318 2.75 8.16 6.20
N LEU A 319 3.52 7.47 5.36
CA LEU A 319 4.83 7.90 4.87
C LEU A 319 4.73 8.31 3.40
N PHE A 320 5.40 9.40 3.05
CA PHE A 320 5.56 9.90 1.69
C PHE A 320 7.04 10.09 1.42
N ALA A 321 7.57 9.46 0.38
CA ALA A 321 9.00 9.41 0.16
C ALA A 321 9.38 9.76 -1.27
N GLY A 322 10.53 10.37 -1.47
CA GLY A 322 11.04 10.68 -2.81
C GLY A 322 10.10 11.57 -3.62
N GLY A 323 10.03 11.31 -4.92
CA GLY A 323 9.26 12.09 -5.89
C GLY A 323 10.14 13.06 -6.69
N PHE A 324 9.53 13.75 -7.65
CA PHE A 324 10.22 14.66 -8.55
C PHE A 324 9.77 16.10 -8.32
N THR A 325 10.68 16.93 -7.83
CA THR A 325 10.43 18.34 -7.44
C THR A 325 10.79 19.36 -8.53
N ASN A 326 11.50 18.95 -9.58
CA ASN A 326 12.07 19.75 -10.66
C ASN A 326 13.18 20.74 -10.20
N PRO A 327 14.45 20.55 -10.63
CA PRO A 327 14.80 19.65 -11.74
C PRO A 327 15.15 18.20 -11.32
N ALA A 328 15.06 17.84 -10.05
CA ALA A 328 15.58 16.57 -9.54
C ALA A 328 14.57 15.78 -8.73
N SER A 329 14.79 14.46 -8.64
CA SER A 329 14.16 13.62 -7.61
C SER A 329 14.85 13.86 -6.27
N VAL A 330 14.12 13.60 -5.18
CA VAL A 330 14.61 13.72 -3.80
C VAL A 330 14.67 12.34 -3.13
N ASN A 331 15.32 12.25 -1.96
CA ASN A 331 15.36 11.04 -1.12
C ASN A 331 14.61 11.20 0.20
N THR A 332 14.14 12.40 0.52
CA THR A 332 13.45 12.68 1.78
C THR A 332 12.22 11.78 1.98
N ILE A 333 12.06 11.27 3.18
CA ILE A 333 10.85 10.58 3.65
C ILE A 333 10.18 11.52 4.64
N GLU A 334 8.92 11.83 4.41
CA GLU A 334 8.07 12.60 5.33
C GLU A 334 6.95 11.72 5.87
N TYR A 335 6.42 12.05 7.04
CA TYR A 335 5.31 11.32 7.62
C TYR A 335 4.21 12.23 8.18
N VAL A 336 3.02 11.67 8.25
CA VAL A 336 1.87 12.24 8.96
C VAL A 336 1.31 11.22 9.95
N THR A 337 0.67 11.72 11.03
CA THR A 337 -0.18 10.88 11.89
C THR A 337 -1.58 10.84 11.30
N ILE A 338 -2.02 9.71 10.74
CA ILE A 338 -3.25 9.61 9.93
C ILE A 338 -4.50 10.05 10.69
N ALA A 339 -4.55 9.86 12.00
CA ALA A 339 -5.71 10.21 12.81
C ALA A 339 -5.90 11.73 13.02
N THR A 340 -4.84 12.54 12.84
CA THR A 340 -4.85 13.98 13.15
C THR A 340 -4.38 14.78 11.95
N THR A 341 -5.22 15.71 11.48
CA THR A 341 -4.86 16.60 10.36
C THR A 341 -3.71 17.52 10.76
N ALA A 342 -2.65 17.53 9.97
CA ALA A 342 -1.47 18.37 10.15
C ALA A 342 -0.57 18.27 8.91
N ASN A 343 0.38 19.19 8.77
CA ASN A 343 1.44 19.09 7.78
C ASN A 343 2.38 17.92 8.10
N ALA A 344 3.02 17.41 7.06
CA ALA A 344 4.01 16.36 7.20
C ALA A 344 5.26 16.83 7.96
N SER A 345 5.92 15.87 8.60
CA SER A 345 7.17 16.07 9.33
C SER A 345 8.25 15.16 8.76
N ASP A 346 9.50 15.53 8.93
CA ASP A 346 10.64 14.73 8.50
C ASP A 346 10.68 13.37 9.22
N PHE A 347 10.91 12.31 8.44
CA PHE A 347 11.07 10.94 8.92
C PHE A 347 12.52 10.45 8.79
N GLY A 348 13.19 10.80 7.71
CA GLY A 348 14.52 10.37 7.31
C GLY A 348 14.66 10.32 5.79
N ASP A 349 15.58 9.52 5.29
CA ASP A 349 15.92 9.47 3.85
C ASP A 349 15.86 8.05 3.28
N LEU A 350 15.49 7.93 2.00
CA LEU A 350 15.75 6.75 1.17
C LEU A 350 17.26 6.57 0.97
N THR A 351 17.71 5.36 0.64
CA THR A 351 19.12 5.10 0.33
C THR A 351 19.60 5.86 -0.91
N ARG A 352 18.66 6.30 -1.76
CA ARG A 352 18.91 7.05 -3.00
C ARG A 352 17.77 8.03 -3.29
N GLN A 353 18.07 9.05 -4.08
CA GLN A 353 17.03 9.88 -4.69
C GLN A 353 16.18 9.02 -5.64
N GLY A 354 14.87 9.17 -5.61
CA GLY A 354 14.00 8.35 -6.43
C GLY A 354 12.62 8.94 -6.68
N SER A 355 12.01 8.54 -7.79
CA SER A 355 10.62 8.88 -8.17
C SER A 355 10.04 7.82 -9.09
N HIS A 356 8.72 7.82 -9.33
CA HIS A 356 8.04 6.89 -10.23
C HIS A 356 8.16 5.40 -9.84
N GLY A 357 8.53 5.08 -8.63
CA GLY A 357 8.50 3.71 -8.13
C GLY A 357 7.19 3.41 -7.42
N GLY A 358 7.19 2.35 -6.63
CA GLY A 358 6.05 1.95 -5.83
C GLY A 358 6.44 1.69 -4.38
N ALA A 359 5.51 1.89 -3.44
CA ALA A 359 5.72 1.53 -2.05
C ALA A 359 4.51 0.83 -1.46
N THR A 360 4.77 -0.05 -0.52
CA THR A 360 3.75 -0.80 0.20
C THR A 360 4.22 -1.14 1.62
N SER A 361 3.36 -1.73 2.43
CA SER A 361 3.71 -2.13 3.80
C SER A 361 2.91 -3.34 4.26
N ASP A 362 3.41 -4.02 5.28
CA ASP A 362 2.75 -5.13 5.96
C ASP A 362 1.67 -4.71 6.97
N SER A 363 1.32 -3.42 7.02
CA SER A 363 0.44 -2.83 8.06
C SER A 363 -0.45 -1.70 7.55
N HIS A 364 -0.67 -1.61 6.24
CA HIS A 364 -1.57 -0.61 5.64
C HIS A 364 -3.06 -0.84 5.96
N GLY A 365 -3.92 0.12 5.60
CA GLY A 365 -5.33 0.13 5.99
C GLY A 365 -6.16 -1.07 5.57
N GLY A 366 -5.81 -1.74 4.49
CA GLY A 366 -6.48 -2.96 4.03
C GLY A 366 -6.27 -4.19 4.91
N LEU A 367 -5.29 -4.14 5.81
CA LEU A 367 -4.96 -5.26 6.70
C LEU A 367 -5.62 -5.16 8.10
N GLY A 368 -6.32 -4.05 8.39
CA GLY A 368 -7.08 -3.86 9.64
C GLY A 368 -6.28 -3.24 10.76
#